data_731b8a7988de3d23aff0c23379fdfda4
#
_entry.id   731b8a7988de3d23aff0c23379fdfda4
#
_cell.length_a   1.000
_cell.length_b   1.000
_cell.length_c   1.000
_cell.angle_alpha   90.00
_cell.angle_beta   90.00
_cell.angle_gamma   90.00
#
_symmetry.space_group_name_H-M   'P 1'
#
loop_
_entity.id
_entity.type
_entity.pdbx_description
1 polymer ?
#
loop_
_entity_poly.entity_id
_entity_poly.type
_entity_poly.pdbx_seq_one_letter_code
_entity_poly.pdbx_strand_id
1 'polypeptide(L)'
;ATLPGVSAPPPFGGNQRTIVVRLNPERIRAYGISPEETIAAVNRASTVMPSGNVRTGDLTRIASTNSVIGGNLDELLDAPVRTGTVPPIYLRDIATVESGTDIVTGYAHVNGKRTVYIPVTKRADASTLSVIRRVRAALPEMRKVVPEDVTIDLQFDQSRYVANAIRGLVHEGLLGAVLTGLTVLLFLRDWRSALIVITTIPCSLLSAVVWLWASGQTINIMTLGGLALA
;
A
#
# COMPACT_ATOMS: atom_id res chain seq x y z
N ALA A 1 6.32 1.85 -9.79
CA ALA A 1 7.30 0.76 -9.66
C ALA A 1 6.99 -0.03 -8.39
N THR A 2 6.83 -1.34 -8.51
CA THR A 2 6.62 -2.23 -7.37
C THR A 2 7.96 -2.53 -6.70
N LEU A 3 8.09 -2.19 -5.42
CA LEU A 3 9.28 -2.53 -4.64
C LEU A 3 9.23 -4.01 -4.24
N PRO A 4 10.30 -4.80 -4.50
CA PRO A 4 10.32 -6.22 -4.14
C PRO A 4 10.16 -6.42 -2.62
N GLY A 5 9.29 -7.36 -2.23
CA GLY A 5 9.02 -7.69 -0.82
C GLY A 5 8.10 -6.71 -0.09
N VAL A 6 7.58 -5.71 -0.79
CA VAL A 6 6.63 -4.71 -0.27
C VAL A 6 5.21 -5.07 -0.71
N SER A 7 4.26 -4.92 0.19
CA SER A 7 2.83 -4.85 -0.08
C SER A 7 2.31 -3.51 0.40
N ALA A 8 1.67 -2.77 -0.49
CA ALA A 8 1.07 -1.49 -0.18
C ALA A 8 -0.42 -1.57 -0.53
N PRO A 9 -1.31 -1.75 0.46
CA PRO A 9 -2.73 -1.64 0.24
C PRO A 9 -3.14 -0.22 -0.14
N PRO A 10 -4.40 0.01 -0.56
CA PRO A 10 -4.88 1.33 -0.91
C PRO A 10 -4.61 2.38 0.18
N PRO A 11 -4.38 3.64 -0.19
CA PRO A 11 -4.14 4.72 0.75
C PRO A 11 -5.37 5.01 1.61
N PHE A 12 -5.16 5.47 2.85
CA PHE A 12 -6.21 5.92 3.76
C PHE A 12 -6.25 7.44 3.85
N GLY A 13 -7.47 7.99 3.98
CA GLY A 13 -7.70 9.42 4.21
C GLY A 13 -7.63 10.28 2.97
N GLY A 14 -7.35 9.69 1.80
CA GLY A 14 -7.42 10.37 0.51
C GLY A 14 -8.77 10.18 -0.17
N ASN A 15 -9.09 11.06 -1.11
CA ASN A 15 -10.24 10.95 -1.96
C ASN A 15 -9.78 10.54 -3.37
N GLN A 16 -10.51 9.64 -3.99
CA GLN A 16 -10.25 9.31 -5.40
C GLN A 16 -10.87 10.39 -6.29
N ARG A 17 -10.10 10.80 -7.31
CA ARG A 17 -10.63 11.66 -8.36
C ARG A 17 -11.72 10.90 -9.11
N THR A 18 -12.90 11.50 -9.23
CA THR A 18 -14.05 10.92 -9.91
C THR A 18 -14.79 11.96 -10.73
N ILE A 19 -15.60 11.50 -11.63
CA ILE A 19 -16.55 12.36 -12.35
C ILE A 19 -17.87 12.31 -11.59
N VAL A 20 -18.32 13.47 -11.14
CA VAL A 20 -19.57 13.60 -10.38
C VAL A 20 -20.64 14.09 -11.31
N VAL A 21 -21.71 13.33 -11.44
CA VAL A 21 -22.93 13.72 -12.17
C VAL A 21 -23.96 14.19 -11.17
N ARG A 22 -24.23 15.49 -11.16
CA ARG A 22 -25.24 16.09 -10.26
C ARG A 22 -26.55 16.22 -11.00
N LEU A 23 -27.55 15.46 -10.56
CA LEU A 23 -28.88 15.51 -11.11
C LEU A 23 -29.64 16.74 -10.58
N ASN A 24 -30.37 17.43 -11.48
CA ASN A 24 -31.27 18.51 -11.10
C ASN A 24 -32.67 17.91 -10.82
N PRO A 25 -33.15 17.95 -9.54
CA PRO A 25 -34.39 17.29 -9.16
C PRO A 25 -35.63 17.88 -9.85
N GLU A 26 -35.61 19.18 -10.17
CA GLU A 26 -36.73 19.84 -10.84
C GLU A 26 -36.81 19.42 -12.29
N ARG A 27 -35.68 19.40 -13.01
CA ARG A 27 -35.61 18.98 -14.41
C ARG A 27 -35.96 17.50 -14.58
N ILE A 28 -35.46 16.63 -13.70
CA ILE A 28 -35.82 15.21 -13.72
C ILE A 28 -37.33 15.02 -13.60
N ARG A 29 -37.97 15.75 -12.66
CA ARG A 29 -39.44 15.70 -12.52
C ARG A 29 -40.15 16.26 -13.73
N ALA A 30 -39.68 17.37 -14.28
CA ALA A 30 -40.29 17.99 -15.45
C ALA A 30 -40.27 17.07 -16.69
N TYR A 31 -39.19 16.34 -16.89
CA TYR A 31 -39.05 15.38 -18.00
C TYR A 31 -39.59 13.97 -17.66
N GLY A 32 -40.05 13.74 -16.45
CA GLY A 32 -40.56 12.43 -15.98
C GLY A 32 -39.52 11.32 -16.08
N ILE A 33 -38.24 11.63 -15.79
CA ILE A 33 -37.11 10.69 -15.81
C ILE A 33 -36.82 10.18 -14.40
N SER A 34 -36.55 8.88 -14.27
CA SER A 34 -36.12 8.34 -13.00
C SER A 34 -34.61 8.44 -12.84
N PRO A 35 -34.08 8.49 -11.58
CA PRO A 35 -32.65 8.41 -11.31
C PRO A 35 -32.02 7.13 -11.89
N GLU A 36 -32.74 6.00 -11.88
CA GLU A 36 -32.27 4.73 -12.41
C GLU A 36 -32.08 4.77 -13.93
N GLU A 37 -32.98 5.44 -14.68
CA GLU A 37 -32.79 5.66 -16.11
C GLU A 37 -31.53 6.45 -16.38
N THR A 38 -31.25 7.47 -15.57
CA THR A 38 -30.04 8.29 -15.69
C THR A 38 -28.79 7.47 -15.40
N ILE A 39 -28.78 6.68 -14.32
CA ILE A 39 -27.67 5.78 -13.99
C ILE A 39 -27.41 4.80 -15.14
N ALA A 40 -28.47 4.20 -15.68
CA ALA A 40 -28.36 3.28 -16.81
C ALA A 40 -27.78 3.95 -18.06
N ALA A 41 -28.15 5.21 -18.32
CA ALA A 41 -27.63 6.00 -19.45
C ALA A 41 -26.14 6.30 -19.28
N VAL A 42 -25.72 6.76 -18.08
CA VAL A 42 -24.31 7.01 -17.74
C VAL A 42 -23.47 5.74 -17.84
N ASN A 43 -23.98 4.62 -17.32
CA ASN A 43 -23.28 3.34 -17.42
C ASN A 43 -23.11 2.88 -18.87
N ARG A 44 -24.16 3.01 -19.71
CA ARG A 44 -24.04 2.69 -21.13
C ARG A 44 -23.02 3.56 -21.85
N ALA A 45 -22.99 4.87 -21.55
CA ALA A 45 -22.03 5.79 -22.13
C ALA A 45 -20.59 5.58 -21.69
N SER A 46 -20.39 5.06 -20.45
CA SER A 46 -19.06 4.87 -19.85
C SER A 46 -18.49 3.47 -20.07
N THR A 47 -19.29 2.50 -20.53
CA THR A 47 -18.86 1.11 -20.68
C THR A 47 -18.19 0.90 -22.04
N VAL A 48 -16.93 0.48 -22.03
CA VAL A 48 -16.22 0.07 -23.25
C VAL A 48 -16.66 -1.35 -23.61
N MET A 49 -17.30 -1.51 -24.75
CA MET A 49 -17.73 -2.81 -25.26
C MET A 49 -16.77 -3.29 -26.35
N PRO A 50 -16.06 -4.42 -26.17
CA PRO A 50 -15.28 -5.02 -27.23
C PRO A 50 -16.21 -5.49 -28.36
N SER A 51 -16.01 -4.96 -29.56
CA SER A 51 -16.88 -5.23 -30.73
C SER A 51 -16.29 -6.27 -31.68
N GLY A 52 -15.11 -6.82 -31.35
CA GLY A 52 -14.43 -7.85 -32.12
C GLY A 52 -12.97 -7.53 -32.42
N ASN A 53 -12.37 -8.38 -33.25
CA ASN A 53 -10.97 -8.23 -33.66
C ASN A 53 -10.91 -7.86 -35.15
N VAL A 54 -10.14 -6.83 -35.46
CA VAL A 54 -9.82 -6.43 -36.83
C VAL A 54 -8.40 -6.84 -37.15
N ARG A 55 -8.20 -7.68 -38.16
CA ARG A 55 -6.89 -8.08 -38.66
C ARG A 55 -6.43 -7.13 -39.77
N THR A 56 -5.29 -6.50 -39.57
CA THR A 56 -4.65 -5.63 -40.55
C THR A 56 -3.25 -6.15 -40.81
N GLY A 57 -3.07 -6.97 -41.87
CA GLY A 57 -1.83 -7.71 -42.07
C GLY A 57 -1.57 -8.73 -40.98
N ASP A 58 -0.39 -8.68 -40.36
CA ASP A 58 0.01 -9.56 -39.25
C ASP A 58 -0.41 -9.06 -37.88
N LEU A 59 -1.04 -7.86 -37.80
CA LEU A 59 -1.48 -7.26 -36.56
C LEU A 59 -2.99 -7.50 -36.34
N THR A 60 -3.32 -8.05 -35.17
CA THR A 60 -4.70 -8.14 -34.70
C THR A 60 -4.95 -7.01 -33.72
N ARG A 61 -5.92 -6.15 -34.03
CA ARG A 61 -6.38 -5.04 -33.17
C ARG A 61 -7.77 -5.36 -32.65
N ILE A 62 -7.97 -5.09 -31.35
CA ILE A 62 -9.30 -5.17 -30.75
C ILE A 62 -10.06 -3.90 -31.14
N ALA A 63 -11.19 -4.06 -31.81
CA ALA A 63 -12.13 -2.99 -32.03
C ALA A 63 -13.06 -2.88 -30.82
N SER A 64 -13.25 -1.70 -30.28
CA SER A 64 -14.20 -1.45 -29.20
C SER A 64 -15.11 -0.29 -29.57
N THR A 65 -16.37 -0.40 -29.19
CA THR A 65 -17.33 0.72 -29.22
C THR A 65 -17.35 1.39 -27.85
N ASN A 66 -17.65 2.65 -27.82
CA ASN A 66 -17.50 3.60 -26.72
C ASN A 66 -16.02 3.82 -26.37
N SER A 67 -15.57 5.02 -26.53
CA SER A 67 -14.27 5.43 -26.01
C SER A 67 -14.39 5.71 -24.51
N VAL A 68 -13.33 5.40 -23.77
CA VAL A 68 -13.17 5.94 -22.43
C VAL A 68 -13.23 7.47 -22.56
N ILE A 69 -14.06 8.13 -21.76
CA ILE A 69 -14.19 9.59 -21.73
C ILE A 69 -12.79 10.18 -21.51
N GLY A 70 -12.18 10.62 -22.59
CA GLY A 70 -10.75 10.95 -22.66
C GLY A 70 -10.39 12.33 -22.13
N GLY A 71 -11.11 12.81 -21.10
CA GLY A 71 -10.84 14.11 -20.46
C GLY A 71 -11.79 15.24 -20.86
N ASN A 72 -12.61 15.06 -21.88
CA ASN A 72 -13.68 16.01 -22.20
C ASN A 72 -15.00 15.55 -21.55
N LEU A 73 -15.41 16.23 -20.48
CA LEU A 73 -16.65 15.94 -19.75
C LEU A 73 -17.90 16.24 -20.57
N ASP A 74 -17.79 17.07 -21.62
CA ASP A 74 -18.90 17.42 -22.48
C ASP A 74 -19.42 16.23 -23.29
N GLU A 75 -18.54 15.27 -23.61
CA GLU A 75 -18.94 14.02 -24.27
C GLU A 75 -19.94 13.21 -23.44
N LEU A 76 -19.80 13.24 -22.12
CA LEU A 76 -20.74 12.57 -21.22
C LEU A 76 -22.08 13.30 -21.16
N LEU A 77 -22.10 14.64 -21.28
CA LEU A 77 -23.30 15.44 -21.31
C LEU A 77 -24.15 15.15 -22.55
N ASP A 78 -23.54 14.67 -23.64
CA ASP A 78 -24.22 14.26 -24.87
C ASP A 78 -24.81 12.84 -24.83
N ALA A 79 -24.66 12.15 -23.70
CA ALA A 79 -25.22 10.81 -23.52
C ALA A 79 -26.75 10.85 -23.54
N PRO A 80 -27.42 10.08 -24.43
CA PRO A 80 -28.88 10.04 -24.51
C PRO A 80 -29.44 9.27 -23.30
N VAL A 81 -30.29 9.93 -22.53
CA VAL A 81 -30.99 9.33 -21.37
C VAL A 81 -32.24 8.61 -21.85
N ARG A 82 -33.05 9.30 -22.67
CA ARG A 82 -34.25 8.72 -23.29
C ARG A 82 -34.27 9.01 -24.79
N THR A 83 -34.31 7.95 -25.58
CA THR A 83 -34.49 7.98 -27.03
C THR A 83 -35.93 7.63 -27.37
N GLY A 84 -36.45 8.14 -28.53
CA GLY A 84 -37.82 7.87 -28.96
C GLY A 84 -38.84 8.92 -28.51
N THR A 85 -38.42 9.92 -27.75
CA THR A 85 -39.19 11.17 -27.52
C THR A 85 -38.75 12.23 -28.52
N VAL A 86 -39.63 13.15 -28.83
CA VAL A 86 -39.31 14.30 -29.71
C VAL A 86 -39.52 15.58 -28.87
N PRO A 87 -38.44 16.30 -28.51
CA PRO A 87 -37.01 16.02 -28.75
C PRO A 87 -36.47 14.90 -27.85
N PRO A 88 -35.36 14.24 -28.24
CA PRO A 88 -34.65 13.30 -27.36
C PRO A 88 -34.07 14.03 -26.15
N ILE A 89 -33.98 13.32 -24.99
CA ILE A 89 -33.51 13.92 -23.76
C ILE A 89 -32.07 13.42 -23.50
N TYR A 90 -31.16 14.37 -23.35
CA TYR A 90 -29.74 14.12 -23.05
C TYR A 90 -29.39 14.40 -21.59
N LEU A 91 -28.23 13.91 -21.15
CA LEU A 91 -27.76 14.12 -19.79
C LEU A 91 -27.62 15.62 -19.44
N ARG A 92 -27.19 16.47 -20.41
CA ARG A 92 -27.11 17.93 -20.29
C ARG A 92 -28.43 18.61 -19.90
N ASP A 93 -29.56 18.01 -20.25
CA ASP A 93 -30.86 18.58 -19.99
C ASP A 93 -31.29 18.42 -18.54
N ILE A 94 -30.75 17.42 -17.85
CA ILE A 94 -31.17 17.01 -16.49
C ILE A 94 -30.07 17.03 -15.45
N ALA A 95 -28.80 17.14 -15.87
CA ALA A 95 -27.64 17.03 -14.97
C ALA A 95 -26.52 18.02 -15.32
N THR A 96 -25.63 18.22 -14.37
CA THR A 96 -24.31 18.83 -14.57
C THR A 96 -23.24 17.80 -14.29
N VAL A 97 -22.14 17.87 -15.04
CA VAL A 97 -21.00 16.97 -14.90
C VAL A 97 -19.77 17.77 -14.48
N GLU A 98 -19.11 17.36 -13.44
CA GLU A 98 -17.91 18.02 -12.94
C GLU A 98 -16.82 17.00 -12.54
N SER A 99 -15.56 17.41 -12.67
CA SER A 99 -14.45 16.66 -12.09
C SER A 99 -14.41 16.96 -10.60
N GLY A 100 -14.66 15.96 -9.81
CA GLY A 100 -14.71 16.09 -8.35
C GLY A 100 -13.94 14.97 -7.66
N THR A 101 -14.29 14.76 -6.42
CA THR A 101 -13.78 13.65 -5.59
C THR A 101 -14.93 12.76 -5.16
N ASP A 102 -14.65 11.49 -4.98
CA ASP A 102 -15.60 10.55 -4.41
C ASP A 102 -16.03 10.96 -2.99
N ILE A 103 -17.11 10.36 -2.53
CA ILE A 103 -17.64 10.61 -1.17
C ILE A 103 -16.56 10.29 -0.16
N VAL A 104 -16.30 11.24 0.73
CA VAL A 104 -15.31 11.08 1.80
C VAL A 104 -15.84 10.08 2.82
N THR A 105 -15.32 8.86 2.81
CA THR A 105 -15.69 7.79 3.74
C THR A 105 -14.83 7.72 4.98
N GLY A 106 -13.66 8.38 4.97
CA GLY A 106 -12.75 8.38 6.11
C GLY A 106 -11.71 9.48 6.05
N TYR A 107 -11.21 9.83 7.21
CA TYR A 107 -10.15 10.83 7.37
C TYR A 107 -8.95 10.19 8.07
N ALA A 108 -7.76 10.54 7.61
CA ALA A 108 -6.52 10.21 8.29
C ALA A 108 -5.89 11.46 8.91
N HIS A 109 -5.40 11.31 10.14
CA HIS A 109 -4.66 12.37 10.83
C HIS A 109 -3.34 11.81 11.34
N VAL A 110 -2.28 12.57 11.11
CA VAL A 110 -0.96 12.31 11.68
C VAL A 110 -0.50 13.58 12.39
N ASN A 111 -0.15 13.45 13.67
CA ASN A 111 0.24 14.58 14.52
C ASN A 111 -0.81 15.73 14.54
N GLY A 112 -2.11 15.38 14.53
CA GLY A 112 -3.21 16.35 14.54
C GLY A 112 -3.49 17.02 13.19
N LYS A 113 -2.71 16.74 12.14
CA LYS A 113 -2.93 17.30 10.79
C LYS A 113 -3.61 16.27 9.90
N ARG A 114 -4.59 16.73 9.11
CA ARG A 114 -5.20 15.89 8.09
C ARG A 114 -4.16 15.53 7.03
N THR A 115 -4.10 14.26 6.70
CA THR A 115 -3.13 13.72 5.75
C THR A 115 -3.67 12.52 5.00
N VAL A 116 -2.88 11.98 4.10
CA VAL A 116 -3.08 10.67 3.46
C VAL A 116 -1.92 9.79 3.89
N TYR A 117 -2.19 8.56 4.34
CA TYR A 117 -1.11 7.62 4.60
C TYR A 117 -1.29 6.33 3.80
N ILE A 118 -0.17 5.78 3.39
CA ILE A 118 -0.10 4.50 2.70
C ILE A 118 0.54 3.50 3.65
N PRO A 119 -0.19 2.48 4.13
CA PRO A 119 0.42 1.44 4.94
C PRO A 119 1.35 0.59 4.07
N VAL A 120 2.60 0.54 4.47
CA VAL A 120 3.61 -0.28 3.80
C VAL A 120 3.86 -1.51 4.65
N THR A 121 3.42 -2.66 4.17
CA THR A 121 3.61 -3.94 4.84
C THR A 121 4.66 -4.79 4.13
N LYS A 122 5.39 -5.57 4.89
CA LYS A 122 6.31 -6.55 4.31
C LYS A 122 5.57 -7.81 3.88
N ARG A 123 6.01 -8.43 2.82
CA ARG A 123 5.60 -9.80 2.48
C ARG A 123 6.19 -10.79 3.50
N ALA A 124 5.55 -11.95 3.63
CA ALA A 124 5.99 -12.97 4.60
C ALA A 124 7.45 -13.39 4.43
N ASP A 125 7.91 -13.49 3.18
CA ASP A 125 9.24 -13.88 2.74
C ASP A 125 10.30 -12.77 2.84
N ALA A 126 9.91 -11.53 3.22
CA ALA A 126 10.80 -10.38 3.22
C ALA A 126 11.27 -9.99 4.64
N SER A 127 12.51 -9.55 4.74
CA SER A 127 13.06 -8.98 5.99
C SER A 127 12.58 -7.54 6.19
N THR A 128 12.12 -7.22 7.42
CA THR A 128 11.71 -5.86 7.80
C THR A 128 12.80 -4.82 7.49
N LEU A 129 14.05 -5.11 7.83
CA LEU A 129 15.16 -4.18 7.62
C LEU A 129 15.46 -3.96 6.13
N SER A 130 15.33 -5.02 5.30
CA SER A 130 15.56 -4.90 3.86
C SER A 130 14.44 -4.10 3.18
N VAL A 131 13.20 -4.31 3.57
CA VAL A 131 12.03 -3.56 3.07
C VAL A 131 12.16 -2.07 3.37
N ILE A 132 12.40 -1.71 4.64
CA ILE A 132 12.57 -0.30 5.03
C ILE A 132 13.75 0.37 4.30
N ARG A 133 14.86 -0.34 4.11
CA ARG A 133 16.01 0.17 3.37
C ARG A 133 15.66 0.49 1.92
N ARG A 134 14.90 -0.40 1.26
CA ARG A 134 14.40 -0.17 -0.11
C ARG A 134 13.42 0.98 -0.19
N VAL A 135 12.48 1.07 0.76
CA VAL A 135 11.52 2.18 0.81
C VAL A 135 12.24 3.51 1.01
N ARG A 136 13.19 3.59 1.95
CA ARG A 136 13.99 4.79 2.16
C ARG A 136 14.82 5.19 0.93
N ALA A 137 15.37 4.21 0.22
CA ALA A 137 16.12 4.46 -1.01
C ALA A 137 15.22 4.97 -2.15
N ALA A 138 13.95 4.58 -2.18
CA ALA A 138 12.99 5.01 -3.19
C ALA A 138 12.34 6.38 -2.88
N LEU A 139 12.37 6.85 -1.62
CA LEU A 139 11.75 8.12 -1.22
C LEU A 139 12.19 9.33 -2.03
N PRO A 140 13.50 9.53 -2.35
CA PRO A 140 13.92 10.68 -3.17
C PRO A 140 13.26 10.69 -4.54
N GLU A 141 13.12 9.53 -5.18
CA GLU A 141 12.46 9.42 -6.48
C GLU A 141 10.94 9.65 -6.37
N MET A 142 10.32 9.16 -5.30
CA MET A 142 8.90 9.41 -5.04
C MET A 142 8.63 10.91 -4.83
N ARG A 143 9.51 11.62 -4.13
CA ARG A 143 9.38 13.06 -3.90
C ARG A 143 9.47 13.89 -5.18
N LYS A 144 10.16 13.42 -6.22
CA LYS A 144 10.23 14.12 -7.51
C LYS A 144 8.93 14.08 -8.31
N VAL A 145 8.06 13.12 -8.02
CA VAL A 145 6.81 12.89 -8.77
C VAL A 145 5.61 13.60 -8.15
N VAL A 146 5.70 13.95 -6.87
CA VAL A 146 4.63 14.67 -6.17
C VAL A 146 4.84 16.19 -6.29
N PRO A 147 3.75 17.00 -6.21
CA PRO A 147 3.85 18.46 -6.16
C PRO A 147 4.73 18.93 -5.00
N GLU A 148 5.34 20.12 -5.13
CA GLU A 148 6.30 20.66 -4.15
C GLU A 148 5.69 20.93 -2.76
N ASP A 149 4.38 21.16 -2.69
CA ASP A 149 3.61 21.36 -1.46
C ASP A 149 3.30 20.06 -0.71
N VAL A 150 3.59 18.89 -1.31
CA VAL A 150 3.36 17.58 -0.70
C VAL A 150 4.64 17.05 -0.05
N THR A 151 4.63 16.90 1.26
CA THR A 151 5.73 16.27 2.00
C THR A 151 5.48 14.78 2.22
N ILE A 152 6.49 13.95 1.96
CA ILE A 152 6.43 12.51 2.20
C ILE A 152 7.36 12.18 3.38
N ASP A 153 6.77 11.67 4.47
CA ASP A 153 7.48 11.26 5.67
C ASP A 153 7.18 9.81 6.05
N LEU A 154 8.17 9.14 6.64
CA LEU A 154 7.99 7.79 7.19
C LEU A 154 7.50 7.87 8.63
N GLN A 155 6.33 7.27 8.87
CA GLN A 155 5.75 7.14 10.20
C GLN A 155 5.78 5.66 10.64
N PHE A 156 5.85 5.43 11.95
CA PHE A 156 5.84 4.07 12.55
C PHE A 156 6.90 3.12 11.97
N ASP A 157 8.13 3.60 11.82
CA ASP A 157 9.25 2.81 11.31
C ASP A 157 9.63 1.68 12.28
N GLN A 158 9.15 0.47 11.98
CA GLN A 158 9.42 -0.72 12.78
C GLN A 158 10.89 -1.19 12.72
N SER A 159 11.68 -0.70 11.78
CA SER A 159 13.10 -1.09 11.71
C SER A 159 13.89 -0.67 12.94
N ARG A 160 13.49 0.41 13.60
CA ARG A 160 14.12 0.87 14.85
C ARG A 160 13.94 -0.15 15.97
N TYR A 161 12.73 -0.73 16.09
CA TYR A 161 12.44 -1.75 17.09
C TYR A 161 13.25 -3.03 16.83
N VAL A 162 13.29 -3.49 15.58
CA VAL A 162 14.08 -4.66 15.19
C VAL A 162 15.57 -4.42 15.43
N ALA A 163 16.11 -3.28 15.05
CA ALA A 163 17.52 -2.94 15.27
C ALA A 163 17.88 -2.83 16.75
N ASN A 164 17.00 -2.24 17.55
CA ASN A 164 17.20 -2.14 19.00
C ASN A 164 17.10 -3.51 19.67
N ALA A 165 16.16 -4.37 19.26
CA ALA A 165 16.05 -5.73 19.78
C ALA A 165 17.31 -6.56 19.46
N ILE A 166 17.88 -6.44 18.25
CA ILE A 166 19.15 -7.10 17.90
C ILE A 166 20.29 -6.60 18.79
N ARG A 167 20.41 -5.29 19.00
CA ARG A 167 21.46 -4.73 19.88
C ARG A 167 21.27 -5.16 21.33
N GLY A 168 20.03 -5.16 21.83
CA GLY A 168 19.69 -5.64 23.16
C GLY A 168 20.11 -7.09 23.34
N LEU A 169 19.71 -7.97 22.42
CA LEU A 169 20.06 -9.39 22.46
C LEU A 169 21.58 -9.63 22.49
N VAL A 170 22.34 -8.90 21.65
CA VAL A 170 23.80 -9.01 21.66
C VAL A 170 24.40 -8.51 22.99
N HIS A 171 23.91 -7.38 23.49
CA HIS A 171 24.40 -6.79 24.73
C HIS A 171 24.09 -7.69 25.96
N GLU A 172 22.83 -8.15 26.05
CA GLU A 172 22.35 -9.01 27.11
C GLU A 172 23.04 -10.38 27.07
N GLY A 173 23.21 -10.95 25.87
CA GLY A 173 23.93 -12.20 25.67
C GLY A 173 25.40 -12.11 26.08
N LEU A 174 26.08 -11.01 25.70
CA LEU A 174 27.47 -10.78 26.14
C LEU A 174 27.59 -10.58 27.65
N LEU A 175 26.70 -9.78 28.23
CA LEU A 175 26.68 -9.54 29.68
C LEU A 175 26.41 -10.84 30.43
N GLY A 176 25.43 -11.63 29.98
CA GLY A 176 25.13 -12.94 30.55
C GLY A 176 26.31 -13.91 30.46
N ALA A 177 26.97 -13.97 29.29
CA ALA A 177 28.17 -14.80 29.12
C ALA A 177 29.29 -14.42 30.08
N VAL A 178 29.56 -13.12 30.23
CA VAL A 178 30.59 -12.62 31.15
C VAL A 178 30.24 -12.94 32.62
N LEU A 179 29.01 -12.64 33.04
CA LEU A 179 28.56 -12.92 34.42
C LEU A 179 28.57 -14.40 34.73
N THR A 180 28.09 -15.24 33.84
CA THR A 180 28.09 -16.70 34.00
C THR A 180 29.54 -17.24 34.05
N GLY A 181 30.40 -16.74 33.14
CA GLY A 181 31.82 -17.12 33.16
C GLY A 181 32.53 -16.71 34.45
N LEU A 182 32.23 -15.51 34.96
CA LEU A 182 32.77 -15.04 36.25
C LEU A 182 32.28 -15.91 37.40
N THR A 183 31.01 -16.28 37.42
CA THR A 183 30.44 -17.18 38.42
C THR A 183 31.11 -18.55 38.39
N VAL A 184 31.25 -19.13 37.20
CA VAL A 184 31.96 -20.41 37.01
C VAL A 184 33.41 -20.31 37.50
N LEU A 185 34.11 -19.22 37.14
CA LEU A 185 35.48 -18.99 37.59
C LEU A 185 35.60 -18.91 39.13
N LEU A 186 34.64 -18.21 39.76
CA LEU A 186 34.62 -18.04 41.23
C LEU A 186 34.37 -19.35 41.95
N PHE A 187 33.42 -20.17 41.48
CA PHE A 187 33.02 -21.40 42.14
C PHE A 187 33.94 -22.59 41.83
N LEU A 188 34.29 -22.77 40.53
CA LEU A 188 35.13 -23.89 40.10
C LEU A 188 36.62 -23.59 40.15
N ARG A 189 37.00 -22.30 40.22
CA ARG A 189 38.40 -21.84 40.20
C ARG A 189 39.20 -22.36 39.00
N ASP A 190 38.49 -22.72 37.92
CA ASP A 190 39.09 -23.20 36.68
C ASP A 190 38.78 -22.24 35.53
N TRP A 191 39.80 -21.55 35.05
CA TRP A 191 39.68 -20.58 33.98
C TRP A 191 39.31 -21.23 32.61
N ARG A 192 39.68 -22.51 32.43
CA ARG A 192 39.36 -23.25 31.20
C ARG A 192 37.86 -23.50 31.09
N SER A 193 37.25 -23.94 32.17
CA SER A 193 35.78 -24.12 32.25
C SER A 193 35.05 -22.79 32.07
N ALA A 194 35.54 -21.70 32.66
CA ALA A 194 34.96 -20.37 32.47
C ALA A 194 35.03 -19.93 31.00
N LEU A 195 36.16 -20.15 30.32
CA LEU A 195 36.33 -19.79 28.91
C LEU A 195 35.38 -20.59 27.98
N ILE A 196 35.19 -21.88 28.26
CA ILE A 196 34.25 -22.72 27.54
C ILE A 196 32.84 -22.16 27.63
N VAL A 197 32.37 -21.81 28.82
CA VAL A 197 31.02 -21.26 29.03
C VAL A 197 30.86 -19.91 28.34
N ILE A 198 31.84 -19.00 28.49
CA ILE A 198 31.81 -17.68 27.86
C ILE A 198 31.72 -17.79 26.32
N THR A 199 32.37 -18.77 25.72
CA THR A 199 32.37 -18.98 24.28
C THR A 199 31.13 -19.75 23.78
N THR A 200 30.58 -20.64 24.59
CA THR A 200 29.42 -21.46 24.21
C THR A 200 28.17 -20.62 24.03
N ILE A 201 27.94 -19.61 24.89
CA ILE A 201 26.75 -18.75 24.79
C ILE A 201 26.69 -17.99 23.44
N PRO A 202 27.69 -17.22 23.01
CA PRO A 202 27.62 -16.55 21.70
C PRO A 202 27.64 -17.54 20.53
N CYS A 203 28.31 -18.71 20.65
CA CYS A 203 28.28 -19.73 19.61
C CYS A 203 26.88 -20.35 19.45
N SER A 204 26.14 -20.57 20.53
CA SER A 204 24.76 -21.07 20.45
C SER A 204 23.83 -20.08 19.78
N LEU A 205 23.93 -18.78 20.10
CA LEU A 205 23.21 -17.72 19.44
C LEU A 205 23.52 -17.64 17.94
N LEU A 206 24.79 -17.71 17.55
CA LEU A 206 25.21 -17.72 16.16
C LEU A 206 24.65 -18.95 15.43
N SER A 207 24.71 -20.13 16.05
CA SER A 207 24.15 -21.36 15.49
C SER A 207 22.65 -21.24 15.24
N ALA A 208 21.90 -20.66 16.19
CA ALA A 208 20.47 -20.42 16.01
C ALA A 208 20.17 -19.46 14.85
N VAL A 209 20.95 -18.38 14.69
CA VAL A 209 20.84 -17.46 13.55
C VAL A 209 21.15 -18.15 12.21
N VAL A 210 22.19 -19.00 12.18
CA VAL A 210 22.53 -19.79 10.98
C VAL A 210 21.40 -20.76 10.63
N TRP A 211 20.80 -21.42 11.62
CA TRP A 211 19.64 -22.30 11.39
C TRP A 211 18.43 -21.56 10.88
N LEU A 212 18.10 -20.37 11.42
CA LEU A 212 17.05 -19.52 10.90
C LEU A 212 17.30 -19.16 9.43
N TRP A 213 18.53 -18.78 9.10
CA TRP A 213 18.92 -18.47 7.73
C TRP A 213 18.80 -19.70 6.79
N ALA A 214 19.30 -20.86 7.22
CA ALA A 214 19.25 -22.11 6.44
C ALA A 214 17.82 -22.61 6.20
N SER A 215 16.91 -22.36 7.16
CA SER A 215 15.47 -22.68 7.02
C SER A 215 14.67 -21.64 6.22
N GLY A 216 15.33 -20.63 5.63
CA GLY A 216 14.67 -19.59 4.86
C GLY A 216 13.87 -18.57 5.71
N GLN A 217 14.04 -18.60 7.03
CA GLN A 217 13.37 -17.66 7.91
C GLN A 217 14.08 -16.31 7.93
N THR A 218 13.29 -15.24 8.07
CA THR A 218 13.83 -13.89 8.15
C THR A 218 13.88 -13.40 9.59
N ILE A 219 14.90 -12.59 9.92
CA ILE A 219 14.97 -11.93 11.22
C ILE A 219 13.87 -10.86 11.30
N ASN A 220 12.96 -11.06 12.25
CA ASN A 220 11.84 -10.18 12.56
C ASN A 220 11.57 -10.18 14.08
N ILE A 221 10.59 -9.42 14.55
CA ILE A 221 10.28 -9.31 15.99
C ILE A 221 9.93 -10.68 16.59
N MET A 222 9.22 -11.55 15.86
CA MET A 222 8.83 -12.87 16.36
C MET A 222 10.05 -13.82 16.51
N THR A 223 10.91 -13.88 15.48
CA THR A 223 12.12 -14.70 15.54
C THR A 223 13.12 -14.19 16.56
N LEU A 224 13.21 -12.85 16.75
CA LEU A 224 14.02 -12.27 17.82
C LEU A 224 13.45 -12.56 19.22
N GLY A 225 12.12 -12.54 19.37
CA GLY A 225 11.47 -12.95 20.62
C GLY A 225 11.77 -14.42 20.98
N GLY A 226 11.73 -15.31 19.99
CA GLY A 226 12.14 -16.71 20.18
C GLY A 226 13.61 -16.86 20.58
N LEU A 227 14.53 -16.10 19.95
CA LEU A 227 15.95 -16.09 20.29
C LEU A 227 16.23 -15.51 21.67
N ALA A 228 15.41 -14.58 22.16
CA ALA A 228 15.56 -13.98 23.48
C ALA A 228 15.07 -14.91 24.62
N LEU A 229 14.20 -15.87 24.30
CA LEU A 229 13.65 -16.84 25.26
C LEU A 229 14.48 -18.13 25.33
N ALA A 230 15.34 -18.38 24.35
CA ALA A 230 16.21 -19.55 24.28
C ALA A 230 17.52 -19.34 25.03
#